data_2e199d6e98c82606b29b799ada3d52d2
#
_entry.id   2e199d6e98c82606b29b799ada3d52d2
#
_cell.length_a   1.000
_cell.length_b   1.000
_cell.length_c   1.000
_cell.angle_alpha   90.00
_cell.angle_beta   90.00
_cell.angle_gamma   90.00
#
_symmetry.space_group_name_H-M   'P 1'
#
loop_
_entity.id
_entity.type
_entity.pdbx_description
1 polymer ?
#
loop_
_entity_poly.entity_id
_entity_poly.type
_entity_poly.pdbx_seq_one_letter_code
_entity_poly.pdbx_strand_id
1 'polypeptide(L)'
;MRSRPARACPGTRSRCTSRPVRRNLYDDRNRVSLRYRFAGAHTRWIYTPNFEIEHPPLAPGDYTFELQLLDAYRHSASAPVRVAFSVAPVWWRSQTMLALYALLAGGLAIAALHWRERRLRQRERHLADLVALRTQELEHDKRELEIARAALAVKVSHDSLTDLLNRAGILDALAAQMRHSLAEDWPLVVAMIDLDHFKRINDTHGHLIGDAVLTKVAQRLNANLCESDQIGRYGGEELLGVLPGLPIPSHERLQNLRVAIAGHPLRVGKQSLTVTASIGVAWHRPGETLQQLLARADQALYRAKHLGRNRVELQQP
;
A
#
# COMPACT_ATOMS: atom_id res chain seq x y z
N MET A 1 -74.84 9.73 -50.09
CA MET A 1 -74.46 8.83 -48.97
C MET A 1 -72.98 8.60 -49.05
N ARG A 2 -72.20 9.17 -48.06
CA ARG A 2 -70.74 9.06 -48.04
C ARG A 2 -70.34 7.71 -47.45
N SER A 3 -69.62 6.89 -48.21
CA SER A 3 -69.07 5.61 -47.76
C SER A 3 -67.85 5.84 -46.90
N ARG A 4 -67.88 5.36 -45.65
CA ARG A 4 -66.71 5.33 -44.74
C ARG A 4 -65.63 4.43 -45.31
N PRO A 5 -64.34 4.82 -45.21
CA PRO A 5 -63.24 3.94 -45.60
C PRO A 5 -63.07 2.80 -44.61
N ALA A 6 -62.93 1.59 -45.11
CA ALA A 6 -62.61 0.40 -44.32
C ALA A 6 -61.18 0.45 -43.78
N ARG A 7 -61.01 0.36 -42.44
CA ARG A 7 -59.73 0.22 -41.79
C ARG A 7 -59.22 -1.22 -41.96
N ALA A 8 -58.06 -1.39 -42.56
CA ALA A 8 -57.43 -2.70 -42.64
C ALA A 8 -56.71 -3.02 -41.34
N CYS A 9 -56.86 -4.19 -40.78
CA CYS A 9 -56.16 -4.73 -39.62
C CYS A 9 -54.72 -5.10 -39.95
N PRO A 10 -53.74 -4.82 -39.11
CA PRO A 10 -52.37 -5.24 -39.35
C PRO A 10 -52.14 -6.70 -39.04
N GLY A 11 -51.51 -7.42 -39.93
CA GLY A 11 -50.65 -8.55 -39.56
C GLY A 11 -51.23 -9.96 -39.67
N THR A 12 -52.31 -10.22 -40.39
CA THR A 12 -52.75 -11.60 -40.72
C THR A 12 -52.92 -11.76 -42.23
N ARG A 13 -52.54 -12.90 -42.74
CA ARG A 13 -52.87 -13.28 -44.15
C ARG A 13 -54.40 -13.27 -44.32
N SER A 14 -54.91 -12.07 -44.63
CA SER A 14 -56.32 -11.91 -44.88
C SER A 14 -56.63 -12.30 -46.34
N ARG A 15 -57.22 -13.49 -46.56
CA ARG A 15 -57.97 -13.73 -47.79
C ARG A 15 -59.16 -12.79 -47.77
N CYS A 16 -59.04 -11.69 -48.49
CA CYS A 16 -60.22 -10.88 -48.78
C CYS A 16 -61.06 -11.62 -49.81
N THR A 17 -61.97 -12.46 -49.37
CA THR A 17 -63.03 -12.97 -50.25
C THR A 17 -64.16 -11.94 -50.26
N SER A 18 -64.06 -10.94 -51.15
CA SER A 18 -65.21 -10.12 -51.48
C SER A 18 -66.08 -10.90 -52.48
N ARG A 19 -67.26 -11.39 -52.00
CA ARG A 19 -68.27 -11.90 -52.94
C ARG A 19 -68.82 -10.75 -53.76
N PRO A 20 -68.63 -10.74 -55.05
CA PRO A 20 -69.32 -9.73 -55.90
C PRO A 20 -70.84 -10.04 -55.92
N VAL A 21 -71.64 -8.97 -55.83
CA VAL A 21 -73.09 -9.02 -55.91
C VAL A 21 -73.51 -9.71 -57.22
N ARG A 22 -74.02 -10.95 -57.10
CA ARG A 22 -74.59 -11.66 -58.25
C ARG A 22 -75.88 -11.00 -58.68
N ARG A 23 -75.86 -10.37 -59.79
CA ARG A 23 -77.10 -10.21 -60.64
C ARG A 23 -76.72 -10.64 -62.07
N ASN A 24 -77.33 -11.74 -62.51
CA ASN A 24 -77.43 -12.26 -63.91
C ASN A 24 -76.13 -12.65 -64.65
N LEU A 25 -75.33 -13.54 -64.06
CA LEU A 25 -74.23 -14.21 -64.77
C LEU A 25 -74.42 -15.75 -64.67
N TYR A 26 -75.60 -16.24 -64.99
CA TYR A 26 -75.89 -17.67 -64.90
C TYR A 26 -75.99 -18.35 -66.23
N ASP A 27 -75.15 -17.94 -67.20
CA ASP A 27 -74.95 -18.79 -68.36
C ASP A 27 -73.57 -18.54 -68.97
N ASP A 28 -72.72 -19.54 -68.89
CA ASP A 28 -71.42 -19.58 -69.50
C ASP A 28 -70.21 -19.16 -68.67
N ARG A 29 -69.83 -20.00 -67.68
CA ARG A 29 -68.59 -19.86 -66.92
C ARG A 29 -67.32 -19.78 -67.80
N ASN A 30 -67.34 -20.10 -69.07
CA ASN A 30 -66.22 -20.08 -70.01
C ASN A 30 -66.11 -18.76 -70.84
N ARG A 31 -67.01 -17.85 -70.69
CA ARG A 31 -67.07 -16.67 -71.61
C ARG A 31 -66.49 -15.38 -70.97
N VAL A 32 -66.38 -15.30 -69.64
CA VAL A 32 -65.98 -14.06 -68.96
C VAL A 32 -64.75 -14.29 -68.14
N SER A 33 -63.68 -13.55 -68.42
CA SER A 33 -62.46 -13.55 -67.59
C SER A 33 -62.38 -12.20 -66.86
N LEU A 34 -61.69 -12.23 -65.72
CA LEU A 34 -61.50 -11.10 -64.86
C LEU A 34 -60.05 -10.62 -64.93
N ARG A 35 -59.84 -9.33 -65.07
CA ARG A 35 -58.53 -8.76 -64.91
C ARG A 35 -58.54 -7.68 -63.85
N TYR A 36 -57.44 -7.61 -63.09
CA TYR A 36 -57.28 -6.61 -62.03
C TYR A 36 -55.89 -6.06 -62.04
N ARG A 37 -55.73 -4.87 -61.48
CA ARG A 37 -54.42 -4.31 -61.16
C ARG A 37 -54.52 -3.47 -59.90
N PHE A 38 -53.40 -3.35 -59.22
CA PHE A 38 -53.23 -2.35 -58.17
C PHE A 38 -52.38 -1.19 -58.75
N ALA A 39 -53.03 -0.14 -59.17
CA ALA A 39 -52.38 1.09 -59.61
C ALA A 39 -51.64 1.69 -58.42
N GLY A 40 -50.30 1.95 -58.55
CA GLY A 40 -49.39 2.31 -57.48
C GLY A 40 -48.43 1.22 -57.09
N ALA A 41 -48.80 -0.10 -57.29
CA ALA A 41 -47.88 -1.21 -57.07
C ALA A 41 -47.41 -1.88 -58.38
N HIS A 42 -48.34 -2.10 -59.31
CA HIS A 42 -48.06 -2.74 -60.56
C HIS A 42 -48.77 -2.02 -61.71
N THR A 43 -48.09 -1.83 -62.84
CA THR A 43 -48.65 -1.24 -64.02
C THR A 43 -49.34 -2.27 -64.96
N ARG A 44 -49.06 -3.56 -64.79
CA ARG A 44 -49.63 -4.62 -65.60
C ARG A 44 -50.94 -5.15 -65.04
N TRP A 45 -51.89 -5.49 -66.01
CA TRP A 45 -53.11 -6.19 -65.65
C TRP A 45 -52.79 -7.67 -65.39
N ILE A 46 -53.35 -8.19 -64.29
CA ILE A 46 -53.29 -9.62 -63.89
C ILE A 46 -54.60 -10.27 -64.27
N TYR A 47 -54.57 -11.34 -65.02
CA TYR A 47 -55.73 -12.11 -65.40
C TYR A 47 -56.00 -13.22 -64.41
N THR A 48 -57.23 -13.37 -64.00
CA THR A 48 -57.62 -14.46 -63.09
C THR A 48 -58.92 -15.15 -63.63
N PRO A 49 -58.81 -16.46 -63.89
CA PRO A 49 -60.02 -17.24 -64.36
C PRO A 49 -60.94 -17.59 -63.20
N ASN A 50 -60.44 -17.64 -61.97
CA ASN A 50 -61.16 -18.22 -60.82
C ASN A 50 -61.86 -17.19 -59.93
N PHE A 51 -61.94 -15.92 -60.33
CA PHE A 51 -62.54 -14.82 -59.56
C PHE A 51 -61.94 -14.63 -58.16
N GLU A 52 -60.79 -15.24 -57.91
CA GLU A 52 -60.01 -15.09 -56.68
C GLU A 52 -58.84 -14.13 -56.92
N ILE A 53 -58.67 -13.19 -56.00
CA ILE A 53 -57.62 -12.17 -56.08
C ILE A 53 -56.61 -12.47 -54.98
N GLU A 54 -55.47 -13.05 -55.40
CA GLU A 54 -54.35 -13.21 -54.49
C GLU A 54 -53.31 -12.16 -54.78
N HIS A 55 -52.88 -11.42 -53.72
CA HIS A 55 -51.84 -10.45 -53.84
C HIS A 55 -50.88 -10.54 -52.67
N PRO A 56 -49.57 -10.46 -52.92
CA PRO A 56 -48.62 -10.35 -51.84
C PRO A 56 -48.87 -9.08 -51.02
N PRO A 57 -48.38 -9.01 -49.77
CA PRO A 57 -48.56 -7.84 -48.92
C PRO A 57 -48.03 -6.58 -49.59
N LEU A 58 -48.88 -5.55 -49.65
CA LEU A 58 -48.55 -4.25 -50.22
C LEU A 58 -47.72 -3.41 -49.24
N ALA A 59 -46.75 -2.70 -49.78
CA ALA A 59 -45.99 -1.72 -49.00
C ALA A 59 -46.92 -0.56 -48.53
N PRO A 60 -46.57 0.17 -47.48
CA PRO A 60 -47.33 1.36 -47.11
C PRO A 60 -47.36 2.37 -48.29
N GLY A 61 -48.56 2.89 -48.57
CA GLY A 61 -48.77 3.79 -49.65
C GLY A 61 -50.24 3.86 -50.08
N ASP A 62 -50.55 4.70 -51.05
CA ASP A 62 -51.88 4.87 -51.62
C ASP A 62 -52.01 4.07 -52.88
N TYR A 63 -53.05 3.27 -52.95
CA TYR A 63 -53.29 2.36 -54.04
C TYR A 63 -54.71 2.49 -54.58
N THR A 64 -54.87 2.30 -55.87
CA THR A 64 -56.17 2.22 -56.53
C THR A 64 -56.32 0.81 -57.10
N PHE A 65 -57.23 0.04 -56.56
CA PHE A 65 -57.59 -1.24 -57.10
C PHE A 65 -58.52 -1.03 -58.29
N GLU A 66 -58.15 -1.53 -59.46
CA GLU A 66 -58.95 -1.49 -60.68
C GLU A 66 -59.30 -2.89 -61.08
N LEU A 67 -60.59 -3.10 -61.37
CA LEU A 67 -61.17 -4.36 -61.77
C LEU A 67 -61.94 -4.19 -63.06
N GLN A 68 -61.71 -5.11 -64.04
CA GLN A 68 -62.45 -5.14 -65.29
C GLN A 68 -62.89 -6.55 -65.65
N LEU A 69 -64.05 -6.66 -66.22
CA LEU A 69 -64.55 -7.90 -66.84
C LEU A 69 -64.23 -7.86 -68.33
N LEU A 70 -63.72 -8.98 -68.83
CA LEU A 70 -63.38 -9.20 -70.26
C LEU A 70 -64.35 -10.24 -70.82
N ASP A 71 -65.01 -9.87 -71.88
CA ASP A 71 -65.81 -10.80 -72.71
C ASP A 71 -64.86 -11.35 -73.78
N ALA A 72 -64.56 -12.67 -73.68
CA ALA A 72 -63.65 -13.35 -74.57
C ALA A 72 -64.15 -13.39 -76.05
N TYR A 73 -65.46 -13.31 -76.24
CA TYR A 73 -66.08 -13.40 -77.62
C TYR A 73 -66.17 -12.01 -78.26
N ARG A 74 -66.46 -10.96 -77.53
CA ARG A 74 -66.64 -9.58 -78.09
C ARG A 74 -65.35 -8.80 -78.05
N HIS A 75 -64.27 -9.35 -77.48
CA HIS A 75 -63.01 -8.61 -77.31
C HIS A 75 -63.19 -7.26 -76.60
N SER A 76 -64.24 -7.14 -75.80
CA SER A 76 -64.59 -5.88 -75.13
C SER A 76 -64.34 -5.98 -73.65
N ALA A 77 -63.80 -4.92 -73.06
CA ALA A 77 -63.59 -4.77 -71.62
C ALA A 77 -64.69 -3.86 -71.02
N SER A 78 -65.20 -4.22 -69.88
CA SER A 78 -66.11 -3.35 -69.12
C SER A 78 -65.38 -2.04 -68.67
N ALA A 79 -66.19 -1.05 -68.29
CA ALA A 79 -65.63 0.10 -67.56
C ALA A 79 -64.95 -0.40 -66.27
N PRO A 80 -63.76 0.11 -65.94
CA PRO A 80 -63.07 -0.30 -64.73
C PRO A 80 -63.78 0.15 -63.47
N VAL A 81 -63.99 -0.75 -62.57
CA VAL A 81 -64.39 -0.44 -61.19
C VAL A 81 -63.14 -0.07 -60.42
N ARG A 82 -63.13 1.12 -59.83
CA ARG A 82 -62.01 1.68 -59.11
C ARG A 82 -62.32 1.80 -57.62
N VAL A 83 -61.41 1.26 -56.78
CA VAL A 83 -61.48 1.39 -55.33
C VAL A 83 -60.15 1.94 -54.83
N ALA A 84 -60.16 3.17 -54.33
CA ALA A 84 -58.96 3.74 -53.70
C ALA A 84 -58.88 3.30 -52.24
N PHE A 85 -57.70 2.88 -51.81
CA PHE A 85 -57.43 2.56 -50.42
C PHE A 85 -55.97 2.93 -50.09
N SER A 86 -55.68 3.17 -48.81
CA SER A 86 -54.34 3.42 -48.32
C SER A 86 -53.91 2.35 -47.36
N VAL A 87 -52.65 1.95 -47.48
CA VAL A 87 -51.98 1.05 -46.52
C VAL A 87 -51.13 1.93 -45.58
N ALA A 88 -51.55 1.98 -44.32
CA ALA A 88 -50.88 2.79 -43.31
C ALA A 88 -49.47 2.21 -42.97
N PRO A 89 -48.44 3.06 -42.82
CA PRO A 89 -47.15 2.60 -42.31
C PRO A 89 -47.25 2.03 -40.92
N VAL A 90 -46.41 1.06 -40.61
CA VAL A 90 -46.36 0.41 -39.28
C VAL A 90 -45.93 1.42 -38.23
N TRP A 91 -46.72 1.64 -37.21
CA TRP A 91 -46.52 2.72 -36.23
C TRP A 91 -45.18 2.72 -35.53
N TRP A 92 -44.56 1.55 -35.29
CA TRP A 92 -43.24 1.45 -34.66
C TRP A 92 -42.05 1.86 -35.58
N ARG A 93 -42.28 2.05 -36.88
CA ARG A 93 -41.31 2.59 -37.81
C ARG A 93 -41.52 4.10 -38.10
N SER A 94 -42.44 4.70 -37.40
CA SER A 94 -42.66 6.17 -37.56
C SER A 94 -41.46 6.93 -37.03
N GLN A 95 -41.19 8.10 -37.60
CA GLN A 95 -40.09 8.98 -37.20
C GLN A 95 -40.19 9.35 -35.72
N THR A 96 -41.38 9.50 -35.18
CA THR A 96 -41.65 9.79 -33.77
C THR A 96 -41.20 8.66 -32.87
N MET A 97 -41.44 7.40 -33.25
CA MET A 97 -40.98 6.21 -32.47
C MET A 97 -39.47 6.02 -32.56
N LEU A 98 -38.86 6.29 -33.72
CA LEU A 98 -37.40 6.26 -33.84
C LEU A 98 -36.73 7.32 -32.95
N ALA A 99 -37.29 8.53 -32.89
CA ALA A 99 -36.81 9.58 -31.99
C ALA A 99 -36.97 9.16 -30.50
N LEU A 100 -38.10 8.52 -30.14
CA LEU A 100 -38.31 8.02 -28.77
C LEU A 100 -37.32 6.92 -28.42
N TYR A 101 -37.03 5.98 -29.32
CA TYR A 101 -36.02 4.94 -29.09
C TYR A 101 -34.62 5.54 -28.93
N ALA A 102 -34.25 6.55 -29.74
CA ALA A 102 -32.97 7.23 -29.60
C ALA A 102 -32.86 7.96 -28.26
N LEU A 103 -33.90 8.62 -27.78
CA LEU A 103 -33.92 9.26 -26.46
C LEU A 103 -33.81 8.25 -25.32
N LEU A 104 -34.52 7.14 -25.41
CA LEU A 104 -34.45 6.05 -24.41
C LEU A 104 -33.05 5.43 -24.37
N ALA A 105 -32.47 5.13 -25.54
CA ALA A 105 -31.11 4.58 -25.64
C ALA A 105 -30.07 5.57 -25.07
N GLY A 106 -30.20 6.85 -25.39
CA GLY A 106 -29.35 7.92 -24.84
C GLY A 106 -29.47 8.02 -23.31
N GLY A 107 -30.69 8.02 -22.79
CA GLY A 107 -30.94 8.03 -21.35
C GLY A 107 -30.35 6.84 -20.62
N LEU A 108 -30.50 5.63 -21.18
CA LEU A 108 -29.90 4.40 -20.63
C LEU A 108 -28.36 4.45 -20.66
N ALA A 109 -27.78 4.96 -21.75
CA ALA A 109 -26.33 5.12 -21.85
C ALA A 109 -25.77 6.10 -20.79
N ILE A 110 -26.44 7.25 -20.60
CA ILE A 110 -26.08 8.22 -19.57
C ILE A 110 -26.21 7.62 -18.17
N ALA A 111 -27.32 6.91 -17.89
CA ALA A 111 -27.54 6.24 -16.61
C ALA A 111 -26.45 5.18 -16.34
N ALA A 112 -26.07 4.39 -17.34
CA ALA A 112 -25.03 3.39 -17.24
C ALA A 112 -23.64 4.02 -16.96
N LEU A 113 -23.33 5.15 -17.63
CA LEU A 113 -22.09 5.89 -17.37
C LEU A 113 -22.03 6.44 -15.96
N HIS A 114 -23.11 7.07 -15.48
CA HIS A 114 -23.19 7.56 -14.11
C HIS A 114 -23.12 6.42 -13.06
N TRP A 115 -23.77 5.30 -13.32
CA TRP A 115 -23.68 4.15 -12.42
C TRP A 115 -22.25 3.58 -12.36
N ARG A 116 -21.58 3.47 -13.52
CA ARG A 116 -20.17 3.04 -13.59
C ARG A 116 -19.26 3.98 -12.81
N GLU A 117 -19.43 5.30 -13.00
CA GLU A 117 -18.64 6.30 -12.29
C GLU A 117 -18.83 6.26 -10.77
N ARG A 118 -20.07 6.15 -10.31
CA ARG A 118 -20.38 5.99 -8.88
C ARG A 118 -19.72 4.73 -8.30
N ARG A 119 -19.77 3.62 -9.05
CA ARG A 119 -19.17 2.34 -8.62
C ARG A 119 -17.64 2.42 -8.56
N LEU A 120 -17.01 3.12 -9.49
CA LEU A 120 -15.57 3.36 -9.46
C LEU A 120 -15.17 4.22 -8.26
N ARG A 121 -15.83 5.34 -8.02
CA ARG A 121 -15.59 6.21 -6.87
C ARG A 121 -15.79 5.49 -5.53
N GLN A 122 -16.77 4.60 -5.43
CA GLN A 122 -16.95 3.78 -4.22
C GLN A 122 -15.79 2.82 -3.99
N ARG A 123 -15.29 2.18 -5.06
CA ARG A 123 -14.12 1.29 -4.96
C ARG A 123 -12.86 2.04 -4.59
N GLU A 124 -12.63 3.22 -5.18
CA GLU A 124 -11.48 4.08 -4.85
C GLU A 124 -11.49 4.49 -3.37
N ARG A 125 -12.64 4.91 -2.83
CA ARG A 125 -12.79 5.24 -1.41
C ARG A 125 -12.49 4.03 -0.52
N HIS A 126 -13.08 2.88 -0.82
CA HIS A 126 -12.84 1.67 -0.04
C HIS A 126 -11.38 1.25 -0.05
N LEU A 127 -10.70 1.34 -1.21
CA LEU A 127 -9.27 1.06 -1.30
C LEU A 127 -8.44 2.09 -0.53
N ALA A 128 -8.78 3.38 -0.61
CA ALA A 128 -8.11 4.44 0.14
C ALA A 128 -8.23 4.21 1.66
N ASP A 129 -9.43 3.88 2.15
CA ASP A 129 -9.68 3.58 3.56
C ASP A 129 -8.86 2.35 4.03
N LEU A 130 -8.81 1.31 3.20
CA LEU A 130 -8.05 0.09 3.49
C LEU A 130 -6.53 0.35 3.49
N VAL A 131 -6.03 1.16 2.56
CA VAL A 131 -4.62 1.59 2.53
C VAL A 131 -4.29 2.43 3.76
N ALA A 132 -5.15 3.39 4.13
CA ALA A 132 -4.96 4.22 5.31
C ALA A 132 -4.88 3.37 6.60
N LEU A 133 -5.80 2.40 6.76
CA LEU A 133 -5.80 1.49 7.90
C LEU A 133 -4.50 0.66 7.95
N ARG A 134 -4.11 0.07 6.83
CA ARG A 134 -2.88 -0.74 6.75
C ARG A 134 -1.61 0.08 6.97
N THR A 135 -1.58 1.32 6.49
CA THR A 135 -0.45 2.21 6.74
C THR A 135 -0.33 2.53 8.23
N GLN A 136 -1.45 2.77 8.91
CA GLN A 136 -1.47 3.03 10.34
C GLN A 136 -1.04 1.81 11.17
N GLU A 137 -1.49 0.59 10.82
CA GLU A 137 -1.02 -0.65 11.43
C GLU A 137 0.50 -0.83 11.26
N LEU A 138 1.00 -0.67 10.03
CA LEU A 138 2.44 -0.79 9.74
C LEU A 138 3.29 0.25 10.50
N GLU A 139 2.82 1.47 10.65
CA GLU A 139 3.52 2.48 11.46
C GLU A 139 3.54 2.13 12.93
N HIS A 140 2.45 1.53 13.45
CA HIS A 140 2.39 1.04 14.82
C HIS A 140 3.38 -0.10 15.06
N ASP A 141 3.33 -1.14 14.23
CA ASP A 141 4.23 -2.29 14.30
C ASP A 141 5.71 -1.88 14.18
N LYS A 142 6.00 -0.92 13.29
CA LYS A 142 7.34 -0.36 13.12
C LYS A 142 7.83 0.31 14.39
N ARG A 143 7.00 1.11 15.06
CA ARG A 143 7.35 1.76 16.32
C ARG A 143 7.61 0.74 17.44
N GLU A 144 6.75 -0.26 17.56
CA GLU A 144 6.96 -1.34 18.54
C GLU A 144 8.27 -2.10 18.28
N LEU A 145 8.56 -2.40 17.01
CA LEU A 145 9.80 -3.06 16.64
C LEU A 145 11.04 -2.19 16.93
N GLU A 146 10.97 -0.87 16.69
CA GLU A 146 12.05 0.06 17.01
C GLU A 146 12.30 0.13 18.53
N ILE A 147 11.25 0.20 19.35
CA ILE A 147 11.33 0.17 20.79
C ILE A 147 11.94 -1.15 21.30
N ALA A 148 11.46 -2.28 20.75
CA ALA A 148 11.98 -3.60 21.11
C ALA A 148 13.46 -3.74 20.70
N ARG A 149 13.85 -3.26 19.53
CA ARG A 149 15.24 -3.25 19.07
C ARG A 149 16.12 -2.37 19.96
N ALA A 150 15.67 -1.18 20.32
CA ALA A 150 16.40 -0.29 21.21
C ALA A 150 16.60 -0.94 22.60
N ALA A 151 15.55 -1.54 23.16
CA ALA A 151 15.62 -2.26 24.44
C ALA A 151 16.58 -3.46 24.40
N LEU A 152 16.56 -4.22 23.27
CA LEU A 152 17.51 -5.31 23.07
C LEU A 152 18.95 -4.79 22.91
N ALA A 153 19.16 -3.73 22.15
CA ALA A 153 20.49 -3.12 21.99
C ALA A 153 21.09 -2.68 23.31
N VAL A 154 20.31 -2.05 24.18
CA VAL A 154 20.75 -1.69 25.53
C VAL A 154 21.10 -2.92 26.36
N LYS A 155 20.27 -3.98 26.35
CA LYS A 155 20.55 -5.24 27.05
C LYS A 155 21.82 -5.94 26.53
N VAL A 156 22.09 -5.83 25.23
CA VAL A 156 23.27 -6.47 24.61
C VAL A 156 24.54 -5.67 24.86
N SER A 157 24.45 -4.35 25.10
CA SER A 157 25.61 -3.47 25.23
C SER A 157 25.99 -3.13 26.68
N HIS A 158 25.13 -3.44 27.68
CA HIS A 158 25.39 -3.11 29.08
C HIS A 158 25.64 -4.36 29.94
N ASP A 159 26.41 -4.18 31.00
CA ASP A 159 26.64 -5.19 32.03
C ASP A 159 25.51 -5.18 33.05
N SER A 160 24.89 -6.34 33.30
CA SER A 160 23.69 -6.45 34.14
C SER A 160 23.93 -6.18 35.64
N LEU A 161 25.19 -6.23 36.12
CA LEU A 161 25.53 -5.95 37.49
C LEU A 161 25.82 -4.47 37.73
N THR A 162 26.57 -3.83 36.83
CA THR A 162 27.12 -2.50 37.01
C THR A 162 26.37 -1.42 36.29
N ASP A 163 25.50 -1.81 35.35
CA ASP A 163 24.78 -0.90 34.39
C ASP A 163 25.73 -0.07 33.49
N LEU A 164 27.01 -0.34 33.53
CA LEU A 164 27.99 0.21 32.59
C LEU A 164 27.94 -0.52 31.26
N LEU A 165 28.59 0.00 30.25
CA LEU A 165 28.80 -0.76 29.00
C LEU A 165 29.47 -2.10 29.34
N ASN A 166 29.04 -3.19 28.72
CA ASN A 166 29.75 -4.45 28.80
C ASN A 166 30.98 -4.43 27.91
N ARG A 167 31.74 -5.50 27.93
CA ARG A 167 32.99 -5.60 27.14
C ARG A 167 32.78 -5.32 25.63
N ALA A 168 31.72 -5.85 25.05
CA ALA A 168 31.42 -5.58 23.64
C ALA A 168 31.08 -4.12 23.39
N GLY A 169 30.17 -3.54 24.19
CA GLY A 169 29.73 -2.16 24.08
C GLY A 169 30.90 -1.16 24.22
N ILE A 170 31.80 -1.35 25.21
CA ILE A 170 32.92 -0.40 25.40
C ILE A 170 33.99 -0.55 24.32
N LEU A 171 34.21 -1.75 23.76
CA LEU A 171 35.13 -1.93 22.65
C LEU A 171 34.60 -1.31 21.34
N ASP A 172 33.29 -1.43 21.08
CA ASP A 172 32.63 -0.77 19.95
C ASP A 172 32.68 0.76 20.07
N ALA A 173 32.44 1.26 21.27
CA ALA A 173 32.58 2.68 21.59
C ALA A 173 34.01 3.19 21.36
N LEU A 174 35.00 2.45 21.85
CA LEU A 174 36.41 2.77 21.65
C LEU A 174 36.77 2.80 20.14
N ALA A 175 36.32 1.79 19.38
CA ALA A 175 36.56 1.74 17.93
C ALA A 175 35.92 2.90 17.19
N ALA A 176 34.75 3.37 17.61
CA ALA A 176 34.10 4.55 17.07
C ALA A 176 34.88 5.84 17.39
N GLN A 177 35.33 6.00 18.64
CA GLN A 177 36.10 7.16 19.08
C GLN A 177 37.51 7.22 18.43
N MET A 178 38.14 6.08 18.19
CA MET A 178 39.41 6.03 17.44
C MET A 178 39.24 6.56 16.02
N ARG A 179 38.16 6.18 15.32
CA ARG A 179 37.86 6.73 13.98
C ARG A 179 37.62 8.25 14.01
N HIS A 180 36.90 8.73 15.00
CA HIS A 180 36.62 10.16 15.15
C HIS A 180 37.89 10.95 15.49
N SER A 181 38.74 10.43 16.40
CA SER A 181 40.03 11.00 16.78
C SER A 181 40.94 11.22 15.58
N LEU A 182 40.96 10.27 14.65
CA LEU A 182 41.75 10.35 13.41
C LEU A 182 41.18 11.38 12.41
N ALA A 183 39.87 11.52 12.33
CA ALA A 183 39.21 12.42 11.38
C ALA A 183 39.32 13.89 11.78
N GLU A 184 39.28 14.18 13.09
CA GLU A 184 39.14 15.54 13.64
C GLU A 184 40.40 16.01 14.41
N ASP A 185 41.47 15.22 14.39
CA ASP A 185 42.70 15.46 15.20
C ASP A 185 42.38 15.70 16.70
N TRP A 186 41.41 14.91 17.18
CA TRP A 186 40.87 15.06 18.55
C TRP A 186 41.59 14.08 19.49
N PRO A 187 42.19 14.51 20.59
CA PRO A 187 42.91 13.61 21.49
C PRO A 187 41.96 12.59 22.11
N LEU A 188 42.36 11.34 22.11
CA LEU A 188 41.62 10.22 22.69
C LEU A 188 42.47 9.51 23.72
N VAL A 189 41.96 9.31 24.90
CA VAL A 189 42.59 8.63 26.04
C VAL A 189 41.81 7.37 26.38
N VAL A 190 42.52 6.33 26.67
CA VAL A 190 42.00 5.08 27.25
C VAL A 190 42.56 4.86 28.63
N ALA A 191 41.69 4.56 29.59
CA ALA A 191 42.05 4.28 30.96
C ALA A 191 41.61 2.82 31.31
N MET A 192 42.58 1.93 31.52
CA MET A 192 42.33 0.60 32.05
C MET A 192 42.38 0.71 33.59
N ILE A 193 41.29 0.31 34.26
CA ILE A 193 41.06 0.45 35.68
C ILE A 193 40.86 -0.91 36.29
N ASP A 194 41.55 -1.19 37.38
CA ASP A 194 41.42 -2.47 38.13
C ASP A 194 41.30 -2.20 39.61
N LEU A 195 40.33 -2.86 40.26
CA LEU A 195 40.11 -2.70 41.73
C LEU A 195 41.15 -3.48 42.51
N ASP A 196 41.92 -2.74 43.28
CA ASP A 196 43.01 -3.27 44.09
C ASP A 196 42.51 -4.25 45.10
N HIS A 197 43.10 -5.49 45.10
CA HIS A 197 42.80 -6.53 46.06
C HIS A 197 41.33 -7.01 46.09
N PHE A 198 40.62 -6.85 44.98
CA PHE A 198 39.19 -7.22 44.89
C PHE A 198 38.94 -8.69 45.22
N LYS A 199 39.82 -9.60 44.81
CA LYS A 199 39.75 -11.02 45.18
C LYS A 199 39.72 -11.18 46.73
N ARG A 200 40.53 -10.43 47.49
CA ARG A 200 40.52 -10.47 48.95
C ARG A 200 39.19 -10.00 49.51
N ILE A 201 38.53 -9.03 48.88
CA ILE A 201 37.19 -8.61 49.33
C ILE A 201 36.19 -9.76 49.12
N ASN A 202 36.21 -10.44 47.97
CA ASN A 202 35.39 -11.61 47.72
C ASN A 202 35.67 -12.75 48.70
N ASP A 203 36.94 -13.08 48.91
CA ASP A 203 37.38 -14.17 49.82
C ASP A 203 36.98 -13.89 51.30
N THR A 204 36.99 -12.60 51.72
CA THR A 204 36.69 -12.22 53.10
C THR A 204 35.22 -11.99 53.36
N HIS A 205 34.47 -11.40 52.40
CA HIS A 205 33.11 -10.90 52.59
C HIS A 205 32.06 -11.60 51.71
N GLY A 206 32.51 -12.50 50.82
CA GLY A 206 31.66 -13.22 49.90
C GLY A 206 31.36 -12.43 48.60
N HIS A 207 31.01 -13.14 47.54
CA HIS A 207 30.76 -12.58 46.21
C HIS A 207 29.63 -11.54 46.18
N LEU A 208 28.58 -11.69 46.99
CA LEU A 208 27.49 -10.71 47.06
C LEU A 208 27.96 -9.31 47.52
N ILE A 209 28.95 -9.29 48.44
CA ILE A 209 29.55 -8.01 48.89
C ILE A 209 30.46 -7.45 47.78
N GLY A 210 31.23 -8.32 47.09
CA GLY A 210 32.03 -7.94 45.93
C GLY A 210 31.18 -7.34 44.81
N ASP A 211 30.06 -7.95 44.47
CA ASP A 211 29.11 -7.44 43.48
C ASP A 211 28.57 -6.07 43.87
N ALA A 212 28.20 -5.85 45.13
CA ALA A 212 27.75 -4.59 45.63
C ALA A 212 28.86 -3.51 45.62
N VAL A 213 30.13 -3.89 45.84
CA VAL A 213 31.30 -3.03 45.68
C VAL A 213 31.45 -2.61 44.21
N LEU A 214 31.40 -3.53 43.28
CA LEU A 214 31.48 -3.24 41.83
C LEU A 214 30.38 -2.26 41.38
N THR A 215 29.14 -2.54 41.81
CA THR A 215 28.00 -1.66 41.48
C THR A 215 28.21 -0.24 42.01
N LYS A 216 28.68 -0.10 43.25
CA LYS A 216 28.95 1.25 43.86
C LYS A 216 30.14 1.97 43.23
N VAL A 217 31.20 1.23 42.87
CA VAL A 217 32.34 1.81 42.14
C VAL A 217 31.86 2.29 40.75
N ALA A 218 31.08 1.52 40.04
CA ALA A 218 30.50 1.87 38.75
C ALA A 218 29.68 3.19 38.88
N GLN A 219 28.79 3.27 39.88
CA GLN A 219 28.00 4.47 40.16
C GLN A 219 28.87 5.72 40.42
N ARG A 220 29.92 5.57 41.21
CA ARG A 220 30.86 6.65 41.52
C ARG A 220 31.61 7.13 40.28
N LEU A 221 32.09 6.19 39.46
CA LEU A 221 32.77 6.55 38.22
C LEU A 221 31.83 7.25 37.28
N ASN A 222 30.65 6.70 37.05
CA ASN A 222 29.67 7.27 36.13
C ASN A 222 29.26 8.72 36.55
N ALA A 223 29.14 9.00 37.85
CA ALA A 223 28.83 10.32 38.38
C ALA A 223 29.98 11.34 38.21
N ASN A 224 31.21 10.91 37.88
CA ASN A 224 32.38 11.74 37.69
C ASN A 224 32.85 11.81 36.20
N LEU A 225 32.09 11.23 35.28
CA LEU A 225 32.34 11.32 33.84
C LEU A 225 31.75 12.60 33.25
N CYS A 226 32.37 13.10 32.20
CA CYS A 226 31.77 14.11 31.33
C CYS A 226 30.82 13.47 30.32
N GLU A 227 30.01 14.26 29.66
CA GLU A 227 29.00 13.78 28.69
C GLU A 227 29.58 12.98 27.52
N SER A 228 30.82 13.28 27.11
CA SER A 228 31.53 12.58 26.04
C SER A 228 32.26 11.34 26.49
N ASP A 229 32.45 11.14 27.80
CA ASP A 229 33.19 10.03 28.35
C ASP A 229 32.31 8.76 28.37
N GLN A 230 32.96 7.63 28.18
CA GLN A 230 32.31 6.34 28.25
C GLN A 230 33.10 5.39 29.16
N ILE A 231 32.40 4.58 29.91
CA ILE A 231 33.02 3.57 30.75
C ILE A 231 32.28 2.24 30.62
N GLY A 232 33.02 1.16 30.65
CA GLY A 232 32.47 -0.18 30.55
C GLY A 232 33.19 -1.18 31.42
N ARG A 233 32.49 -2.26 31.77
CA ARG A 233 33.08 -3.42 32.46
C ARG A 233 33.79 -4.28 31.43
N TYR A 234 35.12 -4.27 31.50
CA TYR A 234 35.96 -5.02 30.57
C TYR A 234 36.09 -6.51 30.93
N GLY A 235 36.13 -6.83 32.21
CA GLY A 235 36.15 -8.19 32.74
C GLY A 235 36.19 -8.21 34.26
N GLY A 236 35.67 -9.21 34.94
CA GLY A 236 35.78 -9.36 36.41
C GLY A 236 35.65 -8.06 37.20
N GLU A 237 36.78 -7.61 37.77
CA GLU A 237 36.96 -6.30 38.45
C GLU A 237 37.61 -5.21 37.58
N GLU A 238 37.79 -5.48 36.28
CA GLU A 238 38.43 -4.56 35.34
C GLU A 238 37.39 -3.68 34.63
N LEU A 239 37.65 -2.37 34.58
CA LEU A 239 36.85 -1.40 33.90
C LEU A 239 37.69 -0.68 32.83
N LEU A 240 37.07 -0.27 31.74
CA LEU A 240 37.70 0.46 30.66
C LEU A 240 37.01 1.82 30.47
N GLY A 241 37.76 2.88 30.65
CA GLY A 241 37.30 4.26 30.36
C GLY A 241 37.79 4.72 28.98
N VAL A 242 36.93 5.33 28.21
CA VAL A 242 37.20 5.96 26.92
C VAL A 242 36.91 7.46 27.07
N LEU A 243 37.93 8.28 27.01
CA LEU A 243 37.92 9.70 27.39
C LEU A 243 38.37 10.56 26.19
N PRO A 244 37.45 10.93 25.27
CA PRO A 244 37.76 11.79 24.16
C PRO A 244 37.98 13.24 24.61
N GLY A 245 38.80 14.01 23.88
CA GLY A 245 39.04 15.40 24.12
C GLY A 245 39.90 15.70 25.34
N LEU A 246 40.53 14.70 25.94
CA LEU A 246 41.43 14.91 27.09
C LEU A 246 42.82 15.30 26.62
N PRO A 247 43.28 16.52 26.85
CA PRO A 247 44.59 16.97 26.37
C PRO A 247 45.74 16.27 27.13
N ILE A 248 46.94 16.31 26.54
CA ILE A 248 48.15 15.74 27.15
C ILE A 248 48.93 16.86 27.84
N PRO A 249 49.37 16.72 29.10
CA PRO A 249 49.03 15.68 30.07
C PRO A 249 47.83 16.13 30.96
N SER A 250 46.76 15.32 31.03
CA SER A 250 45.58 15.59 31.88
C SER A 250 45.62 14.80 33.18
N HIS A 251 46.65 15.04 33.96
CA HIS A 251 46.88 14.29 35.19
C HIS A 251 45.72 14.46 36.21
N GLU A 252 45.23 15.69 36.34
CA GLU A 252 44.18 16.00 37.30
C GLU A 252 42.87 15.22 37.10
N ARG A 253 42.35 15.20 35.87
CA ARG A 253 41.08 14.47 35.58
C ARG A 253 41.18 12.97 35.80
N LEU A 254 42.33 12.38 35.44
CA LEU A 254 42.60 10.98 35.69
C LEU A 254 42.77 10.66 37.16
N GLN A 255 43.40 11.55 37.93
CA GLN A 255 43.44 11.46 39.37
C GLN A 255 42.06 11.58 40.02
N ASN A 256 41.18 12.42 39.48
CA ASN A 256 39.81 12.56 39.97
C ASN A 256 39.03 11.23 39.84
N LEU A 257 39.22 10.47 38.76
CA LEU A 257 38.64 9.12 38.63
C LEU A 257 39.13 8.18 39.72
N ARG A 258 40.45 8.18 40.01
CA ARG A 258 41.01 7.38 41.10
C ARG A 258 40.45 7.81 42.48
N VAL A 259 40.39 9.11 42.73
CA VAL A 259 39.84 9.68 43.98
C VAL A 259 38.33 9.39 44.09
N ALA A 260 37.57 9.39 43.03
CA ALA A 260 36.17 8.99 43.02
C ALA A 260 35.96 7.58 43.56
N ILE A 261 36.90 6.65 43.24
CA ILE A 261 36.86 5.30 43.78
C ILE A 261 37.33 5.28 45.25
N ALA A 262 38.53 5.83 45.53
CA ALA A 262 39.27 5.65 46.79
C ALA A 262 38.98 6.73 47.86
N GLY A 263 38.40 7.86 47.50
CA GLY A 263 38.29 9.05 48.40
C GLY A 263 37.42 8.84 49.62
N HIS A 264 36.43 7.98 49.58
CA HIS A 264 35.57 7.72 50.71
C HIS A 264 35.22 6.23 50.80
N PRO A 265 35.13 5.65 52.02
CA PRO A 265 34.72 4.27 52.21
C PRO A 265 33.37 3.98 51.52
N LEU A 266 33.26 2.77 50.94
CA LEU A 266 32.00 2.27 50.34
C LEU A 266 31.15 1.65 51.47
N ARG A 267 29.94 2.14 51.66
CA ARG A 267 28.96 1.51 52.57
C ARG A 267 28.21 0.43 51.82
N VAL A 268 28.44 -0.83 52.22
CA VAL A 268 27.76 -2.03 51.64
C VAL A 268 27.05 -2.74 52.80
N GLY A 269 25.74 -2.62 52.87
CA GLY A 269 24.97 -3.08 54.03
C GLY A 269 25.43 -2.41 55.33
N LYS A 270 25.86 -3.21 56.30
CA LYS A 270 26.39 -2.70 57.61
C LYS A 270 27.91 -2.47 57.57
N GLN A 271 28.58 -2.77 56.47
CA GLN A 271 30.04 -2.71 56.40
C GLN A 271 30.50 -1.41 55.73
N SER A 272 31.68 -0.95 56.09
CA SER A 272 32.37 0.19 55.50
C SER A 272 33.72 -0.28 54.96
N LEU A 273 33.86 -0.33 53.65
CA LEU A 273 35.03 -0.94 52.97
C LEU A 273 35.80 0.17 52.24
N THR A 274 37.11 0.22 52.47
CA THR A 274 38.00 1.08 51.69
C THR A 274 38.45 0.28 50.47
N VAL A 275 38.13 0.81 49.30
CA VAL A 275 38.49 0.20 48.01
C VAL A 275 39.35 1.19 47.24
N THR A 276 40.45 0.76 46.69
CA THR A 276 41.32 1.55 45.81
C THR A 276 41.38 0.92 44.45
N ALA A 277 41.86 1.68 43.46
CA ALA A 277 42.05 1.21 42.11
C ALA A 277 43.40 1.65 41.54
N SER A 278 44.00 0.77 40.80
CA SER A 278 45.12 1.09 39.91
C SER A 278 44.62 1.42 38.53
N ILE A 279 45.16 2.46 37.91
CA ILE A 279 44.73 2.94 36.61
C ILE A 279 45.92 3.05 35.68
N GLY A 280 45.87 2.38 34.51
CA GLY A 280 46.83 2.49 33.44
C GLY A 280 46.26 3.27 32.27
N VAL A 281 46.96 4.28 31.81
CA VAL A 281 46.48 5.22 30.82
C VAL A 281 47.36 5.25 29.57
N ALA A 282 46.73 5.26 28.39
CA ALA A 282 47.39 5.44 27.12
C ALA A 282 46.61 6.40 26.20
N TRP A 283 47.34 7.26 25.51
CA TRP A 283 46.81 8.14 24.46
C TRP A 283 46.82 7.39 23.10
N HIS A 284 45.74 7.52 22.35
CA HIS A 284 45.68 6.99 20.99
C HIS A 284 46.69 7.66 20.09
N ARG A 285 47.36 6.88 19.27
CA ARG A 285 48.34 7.36 18.28
C ARG A 285 47.80 7.14 16.87
N PRO A 286 48.07 8.04 15.91
CA PRO A 286 47.70 7.83 14.52
C PRO A 286 48.28 6.50 13.97
N GLY A 287 47.41 5.71 13.30
CA GLY A 287 47.78 4.42 12.71
C GLY A 287 47.86 3.25 13.71
N GLU A 288 47.58 3.47 14.98
CA GLU A 288 47.55 2.42 16.02
C GLU A 288 46.27 1.59 15.94
N THR A 289 46.39 0.30 16.11
CA THR A 289 45.22 -0.60 16.24
C THR A 289 44.66 -0.53 17.67
N LEU A 290 43.34 -0.87 17.81
CA LEU A 290 42.70 -0.98 19.09
C LEU A 290 43.46 -1.90 20.05
N GLN A 291 43.94 -3.02 19.56
CA GLN A 291 44.72 -3.98 20.39
C GLN A 291 46.05 -3.39 20.90
N GLN A 292 46.74 -2.62 20.08
CA GLN A 292 47.99 -1.94 20.48
C GLN A 292 47.75 -0.88 21.53
N LEU A 293 46.70 -0.08 21.37
CA LEU A 293 46.28 0.94 22.34
C LEU A 293 45.93 0.29 23.71
N LEU A 294 45.11 -0.76 23.70
CA LEU A 294 44.76 -1.47 24.92
C LEU A 294 45.98 -2.13 25.59
N ALA A 295 46.91 -2.73 24.80
CA ALA A 295 48.13 -3.33 25.33
C ALA A 295 49.03 -2.29 26.04
N ARG A 296 49.08 -1.04 25.53
CA ARG A 296 49.84 0.04 26.19
C ARG A 296 49.17 0.48 27.48
N ALA A 297 47.83 0.58 27.50
CA ALA A 297 47.10 0.89 28.71
C ALA A 297 47.26 -0.20 29.79
N ASP A 298 47.23 -1.47 29.39
CA ASP A 298 47.46 -2.62 30.28
C ASP A 298 48.87 -2.62 30.85
N GLN A 299 49.91 -2.33 30.02
CA GLN A 299 51.28 -2.18 30.51
C GLN A 299 51.40 -1.07 31.58
N ALA A 300 50.72 0.07 31.38
CA ALA A 300 50.67 1.14 32.38
C ALA A 300 49.95 0.69 33.64
N LEU A 301 48.84 -0.06 33.55
CA LEU A 301 48.12 -0.65 34.69
C LEU A 301 49.00 -1.62 35.47
N TYR A 302 49.72 -2.46 34.74
CA TYR A 302 50.69 -3.39 35.38
C TYR A 302 51.73 -2.60 36.21
N ARG A 303 52.30 -1.49 35.68
CA ARG A 303 53.22 -0.62 36.44
C ARG A 303 52.55 -0.01 37.67
N ALA A 304 51.28 0.46 37.54
CA ALA A 304 50.54 1.02 38.65
C ALA A 304 50.41 -0.01 39.80
N LYS A 305 50.10 -1.27 39.46
CA LYS A 305 50.01 -2.36 40.43
C LYS A 305 51.37 -2.67 41.12
N HIS A 306 52.46 -2.66 40.35
CA HIS A 306 53.81 -2.98 40.88
C HIS A 306 54.40 -1.81 41.73
N LEU A 307 54.11 -0.58 41.40
CA LEU A 307 54.63 0.59 42.12
C LEU A 307 53.85 0.90 43.41
N GLY A 308 52.96 0.02 43.84
CA GLY A 308 52.31 0.15 45.18
C GLY A 308 50.81 0.41 45.08
N ARG A 309 50.19 0.24 43.92
CA ARG A 309 48.74 0.35 43.69
C ARG A 309 48.18 1.78 44.01
N ASN A 310 46.85 1.93 43.96
CA ASN A 310 46.14 3.17 44.24
C ASN A 310 46.74 4.40 43.57
N ARG A 311 47.04 4.29 42.28
CA ARG A 311 47.67 5.30 41.44
C ARG A 311 47.27 5.27 39.99
N VAL A 312 47.57 6.35 39.33
CA VAL A 312 47.46 6.46 37.88
C VAL A 312 48.90 6.41 37.30
N GLU A 313 49.12 5.52 36.37
CA GLU A 313 50.36 5.43 35.59
C GLU A 313 50.04 5.76 34.14
N LEU A 314 50.90 6.61 33.55
CA LEU A 314 50.74 7.05 32.17
C LEU A 314 51.75 6.29 31.28
N GLN A 315 51.26 5.77 30.17
CA GLN A 315 52.16 5.35 29.08
C GLN A 315 52.57 6.62 28.32
N GLN A 316 53.85 6.93 28.36
CA GLN A 316 54.39 8.07 27.61
C GLN A 316 54.01 7.97 26.12
N PRO A 317 53.70 9.13 25.47
CA PRO A 317 53.32 9.22 24.10
C PRO A 317 54.32 8.65 23.12
#